data_483765e589a0cfd8bf178b1b3800a319
#
_entry.id   483765e589a0cfd8bf178b1b3800a319
#
_cell.length_a   1.000
_cell.length_b   1.000
_cell.length_c   1.000
_cell.angle_alpha   90.00
_cell.angle_beta   90.00
_cell.angle_gamma   90.00
#
_symmetry.space_group_name_H-M   'P 1'
#
loop_
_entity.id
_entity.type
_entity.pdbx_description
1 polymer ?
#
loop_
_entity_poly.entity_id
_entity_poly.type
_entity_poly.pdbx_seq_one_letter_code
_entity_poly.pdbx_strand_id
1 'polypeptide(L)'
;MKVIYEDMEYLAEKHLTCFSQLENKRILITGSTGMIMSYMSEFLVRLNKKYKLNMIIYLQGRNKEKLYKKHRAICLEENVFLVDFDILNKIPDDISFDYIVHGASPAA
;
A
#
# COMPACT_ATOMS: atom_id res chain seq x y z
N MET A 1 14.23 -9.29 6.84
CA MET A 1 13.30 -9.99 5.97
C MET A 1 13.79 -10.03 4.55
N LYS A 2 14.99 -10.57 4.39
CA LYS A 2 15.66 -10.63 3.10
C LYS A 2 14.87 -11.41 2.05
N VAL A 3 14.25 -12.52 2.46
CA VAL A 3 13.48 -13.38 1.55
C VAL A 3 12.31 -12.62 0.92
N ILE A 4 11.63 -11.79 1.70
CA ILE A 4 10.50 -11.00 1.20
C ILE A 4 10.95 -10.04 0.11
N TYR A 5 12.10 -9.38 0.30
CA TYR A 5 12.60 -8.42 -0.68
C TYR A 5 13.04 -9.10 -1.98
N GLU A 6 13.64 -10.26 -1.89
CA GLU A 6 14.03 -11.02 -3.08
C GLU A 6 12.81 -11.44 -3.89
N ASP A 7 11.73 -11.87 -3.20
CA ASP A 7 10.48 -12.22 -3.85
C ASP A 7 9.83 -11.01 -4.53
N MET A 8 9.86 -9.87 -3.85
CA MET A 8 9.32 -8.63 -4.39
C MET A 8 10.04 -8.21 -5.67
N GLU A 9 11.36 -8.27 -5.67
CA GLU A 9 12.15 -7.92 -6.84
C GLU A 9 11.89 -8.86 -8.00
N TYR A 10 11.80 -10.15 -7.74
CA TYR A 10 11.48 -11.14 -8.75
C TYR A 10 10.13 -10.88 -9.39
N LEU A 11 9.10 -10.64 -8.58
CA LEU A 11 7.76 -10.36 -9.08
C LEU A 11 7.73 -9.06 -9.89
N ALA A 12 8.45 -8.04 -9.43
CA ALA A 12 8.50 -6.78 -10.14
C ALA A 12 9.13 -6.92 -11.53
N GLU A 13 10.24 -7.62 -11.62
CA GLU A 13 10.92 -7.84 -12.90
C GLU A 13 10.05 -8.64 -13.87
N LYS A 14 9.40 -9.68 -13.36
CA LYS A 14 8.60 -10.57 -14.20
C LYS A 14 7.34 -9.90 -14.73
N HIS A 15 6.73 -9.00 -13.95
CA HIS A 15 5.45 -8.39 -14.27
C HIS A 15 5.51 -6.88 -14.46
N LEU A 16 6.66 -6.35 -14.80
CA LEU A 16 6.86 -4.91 -14.92
C LEU A 16 5.85 -4.26 -15.86
N THR A 17 5.54 -4.89 -16.99
CA THR A 17 4.58 -4.35 -17.95
C THR A 17 3.19 -4.14 -17.32
N CYS A 18 2.77 -5.07 -16.46
CA CYS A 18 1.50 -4.94 -15.75
C CYS A 18 1.54 -3.81 -14.71
N PHE A 19 2.65 -3.71 -13.99
CA PHE A 19 2.77 -2.71 -12.93
C PHE A 19 2.96 -1.28 -13.46
N SER A 20 3.50 -1.13 -14.67
CA SER A 20 3.65 0.19 -15.26
C SER A 20 2.32 0.91 -15.49
N GLN A 21 1.22 0.17 -15.55
CA GLN A 21 -0.12 0.73 -15.65
C GLN A 21 -0.54 1.49 -14.39
N LEU A 22 0.17 1.29 -13.28
CA LEU A 22 -0.07 1.98 -12.03
C LEU A 22 0.65 3.33 -11.94
N GLU A 23 1.43 3.70 -12.96
CA GLU A 23 2.17 4.94 -12.97
C GLU A 23 1.24 6.15 -12.81
N ASN A 24 1.61 7.06 -11.92
CA ASN A 24 0.86 8.28 -11.61
C ASN A 24 -0.53 8.01 -11.01
N LYS A 25 -0.78 6.83 -10.47
CA LYS A 25 -2.09 6.48 -9.90
C LYS A 25 -2.11 6.63 -8.39
N ARG A 26 -3.29 6.89 -7.87
CA ARG A 26 -3.55 6.93 -6.42
C ARG A 26 -4.18 5.61 -6.00
N ILE A 27 -3.53 4.96 -5.05
CA ILE A 27 -3.91 3.62 -4.63
C ILE A 27 -4.20 3.63 -3.14
N LEU A 28 -5.39 3.14 -2.77
CA LEU A 28 -5.76 2.94 -1.38
C LEU A 28 -5.67 1.45 -1.05
N ILE A 29 -4.94 1.13 0.00
CA ILE A 29 -4.86 -0.24 0.51
C ILE A 29 -5.58 -0.26 1.86
N THR A 30 -6.72 -0.93 1.93
CA THR A 30 -7.52 -1.02 3.15
C THR A 30 -7.09 -2.22 3.99
N GLY A 31 -7.23 -2.09 5.32
CA GLY A 31 -6.81 -3.14 6.23
C GLY A 31 -5.32 -3.45 6.13
N SER A 32 -4.51 -2.43 5.94
CA SER A 32 -3.11 -2.58 5.60
C SER A 32 -2.23 -3.13 6.74
N THR A 33 -2.77 -3.26 7.95
CA THR A 33 -2.03 -3.85 9.07
C THR A 33 -2.06 -5.37 9.09
N GLY A 34 -2.91 -5.99 8.27
CA GLY A 34 -2.94 -7.44 8.15
C GLY A 34 -1.67 -7.99 7.52
N MET A 35 -1.40 -9.27 7.75
CA MET A 35 -0.15 -9.89 7.30
C MET A 35 0.04 -9.78 5.78
N ILE A 36 -0.95 -10.21 5.02
CA ILE A 36 -0.87 -10.21 3.55
C ILE A 36 -0.87 -8.78 3.01
N MET A 37 -1.72 -7.93 3.57
CA MET A 37 -1.84 -6.56 3.10
C MET A 37 -0.61 -5.72 3.44
N SER A 38 0.05 -5.98 4.56
CA SER A 38 1.30 -5.29 4.87
C SER A 38 2.43 -5.72 3.94
N TYR A 39 2.46 -6.99 3.55
CA TYR A 39 3.40 -7.48 2.55
C TYR A 39 3.17 -6.78 1.20
N MET A 40 1.92 -6.72 0.75
CA MET A 40 1.56 -6.07 -0.50
C MET A 40 1.88 -4.57 -0.47
N SER A 41 1.64 -3.91 0.66
CA SER A 41 1.96 -2.50 0.83
C SER A 41 3.45 -2.25 0.65
N GLU A 42 4.28 -3.05 1.29
CA GLU A 42 5.72 -2.93 1.16
C GLU A 42 6.19 -3.22 -0.26
N PHE A 43 5.61 -4.22 -0.90
CA PHE A 43 5.90 -4.54 -2.30
C PHE A 43 5.63 -3.34 -3.21
N LEU A 44 4.45 -2.72 -3.10
CA LEU A 44 4.09 -1.58 -3.93
C LEU A 44 4.98 -0.37 -3.69
N VAL A 45 5.33 -0.10 -2.44
CA VAL A 45 6.21 1.03 -2.11
C VAL A 45 7.60 0.82 -2.69
N ARG A 46 8.13 -0.38 -2.59
CA ARG A 46 9.44 -0.69 -3.15
C ARG A 46 9.45 -0.66 -4.67
N LEU A 47 8.39 -1.16 -5.28
CA LEU A 47 8.19 -1.10 -6.72
C LEU A 47 8.16 0.35 -7.20
N ASN A 48 7.40 1.19 -6.51
CA ASN A 48 7.28 2.60 -6.81
C ASN A 48 8.65 3.30 -6.77
N LYS A 49 9.43 3.00 -5.76
CA LYS A 49 10.75 3.60 -5.58
C LYS A 49 11.74 3.10 -6.64
N LYS A 50 11.76 1.81 -6.91
CA LYS A 50 12.71 1.21 -7.84
C LYS A 50 12.48 1.66 -9.27
N TYR A 51 11.24 1.71 -9.71
CA TYR A 51 10.90 2.03 -11.10
C TYR A 51 10.36 3.44 -11.28
N LYS A 52 10.36 4.25 -10.24
CA LYS A 52 9.93 5.66 -10.27
C LYS A 52 8.55 5.82 -10.90
N LEU A 53 7.59 5.02 -10.44
CA LEU A 53 6.25 5.01 -10.98
C LEU A 53 5.39 6.20 -10.55
N ASN A 54 5.86 6.96 -9.57
CA ASN A 54 5.13 8.11 -9.05
C ASN A 54 3.71 7.77 -8.57
N MET A 55 3.55 6.59 -8.00
CA MET A 55 2.29 6.21 -7.36
C MET A 55 2.15 6.95 -6.03
N ILE A 56 0.91 7.32 -5.69
CA ILE A 56 0.59 7.83 -4.36
C ILE A 56 -0.14 6.72 -3.64
N ILE A 57 0.43 6.25 -2.53
CA ILE A 57 -0.05 5.07 -1.83
C ILE A 57 -0.60 5.46 -0.46
N TYR A 58 -1.89 5.16 -0.24
CA TYR A 58 -2.57 5.39 1.02
C TYR A 58 -2.75 4.06 1.74
N LEU A 59 -2.24 3.97 2.96
CA LEU A 59 -2.31 2.77 3.79
C LEU A 59 -3.34 3.01 4.89
N GLN A 60 -4.45 2.30 4.82
CA GLN A 60 -5.57 2.49 5.73
C GLN A 60 -5.57 1.43 6.83
N GLY A 61 -5.87 1.86 8.04
CA GLY A 61 -6.12 1.01 9.19
C GLY A 61 -6.96 1.80 10.19
N ARG A 62 -7.46 1.12 11.21
CA ARG A 62 -8.32 1.77 12.21
C ARG A 62 -7.53 2.52 13.28
N ASN A 63 -6.27 2.21 13.47
CA ASN A 63 -5.45 2.77 14.53
C ASN A 63 -4.14 3.28 13.95
N LYS A 64 -3.93 4.58 14.06
CA LYS A 64 -2.75 5.22 13.45
C LYS A 64 -1.43 4.75 14.07
N GLU A 65 -1.41 4.47 15.37
CA GLU A 65 -0.21 3.94 16.01
C GLU A 65 0.16 2.56 15.47
N LYS A 66 -0.82 1.69 15.28
CA LYS A 66 -0.59 0.36 14.71
C LYS A 66 -0.12 0.46 13.26
N LEU A 67 -0.69 1.39 12.50
CA LEU A 67 -0.24 1.66 11.13
C LEU A 67 1.23 2.07 11.12
N TYR A 68 1.59 3.02 11.95
CA TYR A 68 2.96 3.50 12.04
C TYR A 68 3.93 2.38 12.40
N LYS A 69 3.58 1.59 13.43
CA LYS A 69 4.43 0.48 13.86
C LYS A 69 4.59 -0.58 12.78
N LYS A 70 3.49 -0.94 12.10
CA LYS A 70 3.51 -1.97 11.08
C LYS A 70 4.29 -1.55 9.84
N HIS A 71 4.19 -0.28 9.49
CA HIS A 71 4.79 0.25 8.26
C HIS A 71 6.02 1.14 8.51
N ARG A 72 6.73 0.92 9.60
CA ARG A 72 7.89 1.75 9.96
C ARG A 72 8.92 1.86 8.84
N ALA A 73 9.13 0.80 8.10
CA ALA A 73 10.14 0.77 7.05
C ALA A 73 9.74 1.60 5.83
N ILE A 74 8.46 1.85 5.61
CA ILE A 74 7.98 2.48 4.39
C ILE A 74 7.19 3.77 4.62
N CYS A 75 6.76 4.04 5.85
CA CYS A 75 5.88 5.19 6.12
C CYS A 75 6.57 6.55 5.92
N LEU A 76 7.88 6.59 5.85
CA LEU A 76 8.63 7.82 5.60
C LEU A 76 8.92 8.06 4.13
N GLU A 77 8.55 7.14 3.25
CA GLU A 77 8.71 7.35 1.82
C GLU A 77 7.80 8.49 1.34
N GLU A 78 8.27 9.22 0.32
CA GLU A 78 7.68 10.50 -0.08
C GLU A 78 6.20 10.40 -0.46
N ASN A 79 5.80 9.34 -1.12
CA ASN A 79 4.43 9.20 -1.64
C ASN A 79 3.59 8.19 -0.84
N VAL A 80 3.91 7.99 0.44
CA VAL A 80 3.18 7.07 1.30
C VAL A 80 2.46 7.85 2.39
N PHE A 81 1.15 7.64 2.52
CA PHE A 81 0.31 8.30 3.50
C PHE A 81 -0.44 7.28 4.35
N LEU A 82 -0.43 7.48 5.66
CA LEU A 82 -1.19 6.65 6.59
C LEU A 82 -2.52 7.32 6.88
N VAL A 83 -3.62 6.58 6.72
CA VAL A 83 -4.97 7.10 6.98
C VAL A 83 -5.71 6.17 7.94
N ASP A 84 -6.35 6.72 8.96
CA ASP A 84 -6.92 5.95 10.07
C ASP A 84 -8.45 6.01 10.13
N PHE A 85 -9.13 6.19 9.00
CA PHE A 85 -10.58 6.14 9.00
C PHE A 85 -11.10 4.70 9.07
N ASP A 86 -12.33 4.54 9.57
CA ASP A 86 -12.98 3.23 9.61
C ASP A 86 -13.60 2.96 8.23
N ILE A 87 -13.22 1.84 7.62
CA ILE A 87 -13.68 1.49 6.28
C ILE A 87 -15.19 1.21 6.24
N LEU A 88 -15.81 0.91 7.38
CA LEU A 88 -17.26 0.74 7.47
C LEU A 88 -17.99 2.07 7.37
N ASN A 89 -17.30 3.15 7.63
CA ASN A 89 -17.81 4.48 7.42
C ASN A 89 -17.48 4.91 5.99
N LYS A 90 -17.91 6.10 5.63
CA LYS A 90 -17.70 6.62 4.28
C LYS A 90 -16.22 6.94 4.05
N ILE A 91 -15.70 6.55 2.89
CA ILE A 91 -14.38 6.99 2.44
C ILE A 91 -14.43 8.51 2.27
N PRO A 92 -13.40 9.26 2.73
CA PRO A 92 -13.39 10.72 2.59
C PRO A 92 -13.57 11.17 1.15
N ASP A 93 -14.48 12.12 0.93
CA ASP A 93 -14.79 12.61 -0.41
C ASP A 93 -13.71 13.51 -1.00
N ASP A 94 -12.84 14.05 -0.15
CA ASP A 94 -11.77 14.95 -0.57
C ASP A 94 -10.58 14.24 -1.22
N ILE A 95 -10.57 12.92 -1.19
CA ILE A 95 -9.50 12.12 -1.80
C ILE A 95 -10.10 11.21 -2.86
N SER A 96 -9.55 11.28 -4.06
CA SER A 96 -9.95 10.42 -5.16
C SER A 96 -8.92 9.32 -5.36
N PHE A 97 -9.38 8.07 -5.50
CA PHE A 97 -8.51 6.92 -5.70
C PHE A 97 -8.75 6.31 -7.07
N ASP A 98 -7.68 5.95 -7.75
CA ASP A 98 -7.77 5.24 -9.03
C ASP A 98 -7.99 3.75 -8.82
N TYR A 99 -7.37 3.20 -7.77
CA TYR A 99 -7.50 1.78 -7.42
C TYR A 99 -7.66 1.63 -5.91
N ILE A 100 -8.46 0.66 -5.52
CA ILE A 100 -8.64 0.30 -4.10
C ILE A 100 -8.34 -1.18 -3.95
N VAL A 101 -7.32 -1.50 -3.17
CA VAL A 101 -6.99 -2.88 -2.81
C VAL A 101 -7.62 -3.14 -1.44
N HIS A 102 -8.70 -3.90 -1.43
CA HIS A 102 -9.52 -4.06 -0.24
C HIS A 102 -9.09 -5.29 0.57
N GLY A 103 -8.37 -5.03 1.66
CA GLY A 103 -7.94 -6.08 2.58
C GLY A 103 -8.71 -6.11 3.89
N ALA A 104 -9.56 -5.10 4.15
CA ALA A 104 -10.36 -5.08 5.35
C ALA A 104 -11.51 -6.07 5.21
N SER A 105 -11.56 -7.04 6.11
CA SER A 105 -12.63 -8.01 6.15
C SER A 105 -13.49 -7.75 7.39
N PRO A 106 -14.83 -7.72 7.26
CA PRO A 106 -15.67 -7.66 8.44
C PRO A 106 -15.43 -8.94 9.21
N ALA A 107 -14.94 -8.77 10.35
CA ALA A 107 -14.74 -9.77 11.37
C ALA A 107 -14.82 -11.18 11.05
N ALA A 108 -13.84 -11.71 10.95
CA ALA A 108 -13.82 -13.13 11.16
C ALA A 108 -13.96 -13.44 12.64
#